data_2b3eba6061759bde40f2770d2cdbcc41
#
_entry.id   2b3eba6061759bde40f2770d2cdbcc41
#
_cell.length_a   1.000
_cell.length_b   1.000
_cell.length_c   1.000
_cell.angle_alpha   90.00
_cell.angle_beta   90.00
_cell.angle_gamma   90.00
#
_symmetry.space_group_name_H-M   'P 1'
#
loop_
_entity.id
_entity.type
_entity.pdbx_description
1 polymer ?
#
loop_
_entity_poly.entity_id
_entity_poly.type
_entity_poly.pdbx_seq_one_letter_code
_entity_poly.pdbx_strand_id
1 'polypeptide(L)'
;MVCGMSGLTLVGNLEESARKAVQWLVNKTPIRSIRDWGIAFSLWPVHFTTACCGAEFAATSAPRFDVERMGFLPFVAPRQTNLMLIEGTLTRKMAKAAVWVYEQMPEPKFVMAMGACAIDGGIFWNSYNIVRPKDILPVEIYIPGCPPRPEAVARAILMLQKRIREGKAIGLKI
;
A
#
# COMPACT_ATOMS: atom_id res chain seq x y z
N MET A 1 29.60 18.99 -34.84
CA MET A 1 28.60 20.04 -34.52
C MET A 1 27.56 19.43 -33.60
N VAL A 2 27.77 19.54 -32.31
CA VAL A 2 26.80 19.08 -31.29
C VAL A 2 26.13 20.35 -30.77
N CYS A 3 25.00 20.70 -31.35
CA CYS A 3 24.20 21.83 -30.92
C CYS A 3 22.90 21.33 -30.34
N GLY A 4 22.58 21.69 -29.10
CA GLY A 4 21.21 21.76 -28.66
C GLY A 4 20.71 20.83 -27.56
N MET A 5 21.55 20.32 -26.66
CA MET A 5 21.04 19.58 -25.47
C MET A 5 20.99 20.42 -24.18
N SER A 6 21.39 21.70 -24.21
CA SER A 6 21.44 22.53 -23.01
C SER A 6 20.05 22.97 -22.49
N GLY A 7 19.05 23.09 -23.37
CA GLY A 7 17.71 23.49 -22.97
C GLY A 7 16.94 22.40 -22.22
N LEU A 8 17.08 21.13 -22.62
CA LEU A 8 16.39 20.01 -22.01
C LEU A 8 16.91 19.71 -20.58
N THR A 9 18.22 19.89 -20.38
CA THR A 9 18.84 19.71 -19.06
C THR A 9 18.47 20.83 -18.07
N LEU A 10 18.28 22.06 -18.57
CA LEU A 10 17.81 23.18 -17.74
C LEU A 10 16.35 22.98 -17.29
N VAL A 11 15.48 22.50 -18.16
CA VAL A 11 14.07 22.21 -17.81
C VAL A 11 13.98 21.08 -16.82
N GLY A 12 14.75 19.99 -16.98
CA GLY A 12 14.82 18.91 -16.03
C GLY A 12 15.32 19.34 -14.63
N ASN A 13 16.32 20.19 -14.57
CA ASN A 13 16.84 20.76 -13.33
C ASN A 13 15.84 21.72 -12.65
N LEU A 14 15.06 22.47 -13.42
CA LEU A 14 14.01 23.35 -12.90
C LEU A 14 12.86 22.56 -12.29
N GLU A 15 12.44 21.49 -12.93
CA GLU A 15 11.38 20.62 -12.41
C GLU A 15 11.82 19.92 -11.12
N GLU A 16 13.03 19.41 -11.07
CA GLU A 16 13.59 18.77 -9.89
C GLU A 16 13.79 19.77 -8.74
N SER A 17 14.28 20.98 -9.02
CA SER A 17 14.42 22.04 -8.02
C SER A 17 13.06 22.54 -7.52
N ALA A 18 12.07 22.66 -8.39
CA ALA A 18 10.70 23.00 -8.01
C ALA A 18 10.07 21.91 -7.12
N ARG A 19 10.24 20.63 -7.45
CA ARG A 19 9.81 19.51 -6.59
C ARG A 19 10.46 19.55 -5.21
N LYS A 20 11.78 19.77 -5.15
CA LYS A 20 12.53 19.90 -3.87
C LYS A 20 12.05 21.09 -3.05
N ALA A 21 11.80 22.23 -3.69
CA ALA A 21 11.27 23.41 -3.02
C ALA A 21 9.86 23.19 -2.47
N VAL A 22 8.98 22.56 -3.23
CA VAL A 22 7.62 22.21 -2.79
C VAL A 22 7.69 21.20 -1.64
N GLN A 23 8.52 20.18 -1.72
CA GLN A 23 8.71 19.22 -0.64
C GLN A 23 9.25 19.87 0.63
N TRP A 24 10.19 20.79 0.50
CA TRP A 24 10.74 21.54 1.63
C TRP A 24 9.66 22.41 2.30
N LEU A 25 8.85 23.12 1.49
CA LEU A 25 7.74 23.94 1.98
C LEU A 25 6.69 23.08 2.70
N VAL A 26 6.30 21.96 2.11
CA VAL A 26 5.33 21.03 2.70
C VAL A 26 5.85 20.45 4.02
N ASN A 27 7.14 20.10 4.08
CA ASN A 27 7.74 19.52 5.28
C ASN A 27 7.90 20.52 6.43
N LYS A 28 8.07 21.81 6.14
CA LYS A 28 8.28 22.88 7.14
C LYS A 28 7.01 23.51 7.66
N THR A 29 5.88 23.34 6.95
CA THR A 29 4.59 23.94 7.28
C THR A 29 3.62 22.93 7.92
N PRO A 30 2.59 23.36 8.67
CA PRO A 30 1.54 22.49 9.20
C PRO A 30 0.74 21.76 8.12
N ILE A 31 0.92 22.13 6.85
CA ILE A 31 0.36 21.47 5.66
C ILE A 31 0.70 19.98 5.63
N ARG A 32 1.89 19.59 6.09
CA ARG A 32 2.26 18.16 6.21
C ARG A 32 1.29 17.39 7.09
N SER A 33 0.93 17.93 8.24
CA SER A 33 0.00 17.28 9.16
C SER A 33 -1.38 17.10 8.56
N ILE A 34 -1.86 18.12 7.81
CA ILE A 34 -3.15 18.06 7.09
C ILE A 34 -3.08 17.01 5.97
N ARG A 35 -2.01 17.01 5.20
CA ARG A 35 -1.79 16.01 4.13
C ARG A 35 -1.80 14.59 4.71
N ASP A 36 -1.00 14.35 5.75
CA ASP A 36 -0.83 13.02 6.34
C ASP A 36 -2.13 12.57 7.01
N TRP A 37 -2.91 13.50 7.58
CA TRP A 37 -4.27 13.24 8.06
C TRP A 37 -5.19 12.85 6.90
N GLY A 38 -5.19 13.60 5.80
CA GLY A 38 -6.00 13.28 4.62
C GLY A 38 -5.67 11.91 4.03
N ILE A 39 -4.38 11.56 3.88
CA ILE A 39 -3.94 10.23 3.41
C ILE A 39 -4.37 9.14 4.38
N ALA A 40 -4.24 9.35 5.70
CA ALA A 40 -4.57 8.36 6.70
C ALA A 40 -6.06 7.97 6.70
N PHE A 41 -6.95 8.93 6.41
CA PHE A 41 -8.40 8.69 6.36
C PHE A 41 -8.95 8.50 4.93
N SER A 42 -8.08 8.35 3.94
CA SER A 42 -8.41 8.07 2.54
C SER A 42 -7.60 6.87 2.05
N LEU A 43 -7.75 5.74 2.74
CA LEU A 43 -7.10 4.49 2.35
C LEU A 43 -8.03 3.70 1.42
N TRP A 44 -7.64 3.61 0.17
CA TRP A 44 -8.40 2.93 -0.87
C TRP A 44 -7.64 1.67 -1.30
N PRO A 45 -7.98 0.50 -0.73
CA PRO A 45 -7.29 -0.72 -1.05
C PRO A 45 -7.69 -1.29 -2.40
N VAL A 46 -6.70 -1.66 -3.21
CA VAL A 46 -6.86 -2.71 -4.19
C VAL A 46 -6.65 -4.04 -3.47
N HIS A 47 -7.70 -4.87 -3.45
CA HIS A 47 -7.62 -6.16 -2.80
C HIS A 47 -7.18 -7.24 -3.78
N PHE A 48 -6.16 -7.97 -3.36
CA PHE A 48 -5.60 -9.08 -4.13
C PHE A 48 -6.05 -10.38 -3.49
N THR A 49 -7.30 -10.75 -3.79
CA THR A 49 -7.99 -11.90 -3.22
C THR A 49 -7.48 -13.19 -3.84
N THR A 50 -6.58 -13.87 -3.16
CA THR A 50 -5.94 -15.08 -3.67
C THR A 50 -6.29 -16.35 -2.87
N ALA A 51 -6.91 -16.20 -1.68
CA ALA A 51 -7.23 -17.32 -0.80
C ALA A 51 -8.39 -16.98 0.17
N CYS A 52 -8.61 -17.86 1.17
CA CYS A 52 -9.68 -17.75 2.17
C CYS A 52 -9.67 -16.44 2.97
N CYS A 53 -8.55 -15.74 3.07
CA CYS A 53 -8.49 -14.43 3.72
C CYS A 53 -9.38 -13.39 3.02
N GLY A 54 -9.62 -13.51 1.71
CA GLY A 54 -10.51 -12.62 0.98
C GLY A 54 -11.97 -12.71 1.43
N ALA A 55 -12.44 -13.90 1.79
CA ALA A 55 -13.79 -14.05 2.34
C ALA A 55 -13.94 -13.34 3.70
N GLU A 56 -12.93 -13.43 4.55
CA GLU A 56 -12.91 -12.74 5.84
C GLU A 56 -12.74 -11.22 5.67
N PHE A 57 -11.97 -10.79 4.67
CA PHE A 57 -11.89 -9.38 4.31
C PHE A 57 -13.24 -8.84 3.82
N ALA A 58 -13.98 -9.58 2.99
CA ALA A 58 -15.34 -9.21 2.59
C ALA A 58 -16.27 -9.06 3.80
N ALA A 59 -16.16 -9.96 4.80
CA ALA A 59 -16.91 -9.83 6.05
C ALA A 59 -16.52 -8.56 6.84
N THR A 60 -15.27 -8.10 6.74
CA THR A 60 -14.77 -6.87 7.39
C THR A 60 -15.48 -5.62 6.85
N SER A 61 -15.76 -5.57 5.55
CA SER A 61 -16.51 -4.48 4.90
C SER A 61 -18.02 -4.63 5.05
N ALA A 62 -18.52 -5.78 5.52
CA ALA A 62 -19.95 -6.01 5.72
C ALA A 62 -20.52 -5.17 6.89
N PRO A 63 -21.85 -4.94 6.93
CA PRO A 63 -22.51 -4.07 7.91
C PRO A 63 -22.23 -4.40 9.37
N ARG A 64 -21.86 -5.65 9.68
CA ARG A 64 -21.56 -6.07 11.06
C ARG A 64 -20.31 -5.40 11.62
N PHE A 65 -19.28 -5.19 10.81
CA PHE A 65 -17.99 -4.63 11.23
C PHE A 65 -17.77 -3.23 10.71
N ASP A 66 -18.29 -2.93 9.52
CA ASP A 66 -18.32 -1.58 8.92
C ASP A 66 -16.98 -0.84 9.04
N VAL A 67 -15.90 -1.48 8.57
CA VAL A 67 -14.57 -0.89 8.63
C VAL A 67 -14.43 0.28 7.64
N GLU A 68 -15.34 0.39 6.69
CA GLU A 68 -15.40 1.49 5.71
C GLU A 68 -15.56 2.85 6.40
N ARG A 69 -16.24 2.92 7.55
CA ARG A 69 -16.34 4.14 8.39
C ARG A 69 -14.99 4.69 8.86
N MET A 70 -13.93 3.88 8.81
CA MET A 70 -12.58 4.31 9.19
C MET A 70 -11.83 5.01 8.05
N GLY A 71 -12.51 5.30 6.92
CA GLY A 71 -11.87 5.87 5.73
C GLY A 71 -11.12 4.83 4.90
N PHE A 72 -11.61 3.60 4.91
CA PHE A 72 -11.07 2.46 4.21
C PHE A 72 -12.13 1.90 3.28
N LEU A 73 -12.09 2.29 2.01
CA LEU A 73 -13.08 1.88 1.02
C LEU A 73 -12.45 0.98 -0.04
N PRO A 74 -12.84 -0.30 -0.13
CA PRO A 74 -12.32 -1.20 -1.15
C PRO A 74 -12.63 -0.70 -2.57
N PHE A 75 -11.59 -0.62 -3.40
CA PHE A 75 -11.71 -0.18 -4.78
C PHE A 75 -10.92 -1.11 -5.72
N VAL A 76 -11.36 -1.24 -6.97
CA VAL A 76 -10.80 -2.27 -7.87
C VAL A 76 -9.72 -1.71 -8.81
N ALA A 77 -9.74 -0.40 -9.11
CA ALA A 77 -8.84 0.20 -10.09
C ALA A 77 -7.49 0.55 -9.47
N PRO A 78 -6.37 -0.11 -9.85
CA PRO A 78 -5.05 0.14 -9.26
C PRO A 78 -4.60 1.60 -9.33
N ARG A 79 -4.93 2.30 -10.41
CA ARG A 79 -4.54 3.71 -10.63
C ARG A 79 -5.27 4.72 -9.74
N GLN A 80 -6.29 4.28 -9.02
CA GLN A 80 -7.10 5.12 -8.12
C GLN A 80 -6.95 4.69 -6.66
N THR A 81 -6.06 3.73 -6.37
CA THR A 81 -5.86 3.14 -5.04
C THR A 81 -4.47 3.48 -4.52
N ASN A 82 -4.36 3.65 -3.22
CA ASN A 82 -3.11 3.95 -2.52
C ASN A 82 -2.69 2.86 -1.53
N LEU A 83 -3.49 1.83 -1.37
CA LEU A 83 -3.19 0.68 -0.51
C LEU A 83 -3.36 -0.61 -1.30
N MET A 84 -2.40 -1.52 -1.20
CA MET A 84 -2.51 -2.88 -1.72
C MET A 84 -2.67 -3.86 -0.58
N LEU A 85 -3.75 -4.64 -0.60
CA LEU A 85 -4.00 -5.69 0.37
C LEU A 85 -3.83 -7.06 -0.28
N ILE A 86 -2.83 -7.82 0.18
CA ILE A 86 -2.59 -9.19 -0.29
C ILE A 86 -3.26 -10.16 0.68
N GLU A 87 -4.30 -10.84 0.21
CA GLU A 87 -5.21 -11.63 1.01
C GLU A 87 -4.93 -13.12 0.89
N GLY A 88 -3.88 -13.58 1.58
CA GLY A 88 -3.51 -14.99 1.68
C GLY A 88 -2.39 -15.43 0.75
N THR A 89 -2.56 -16.55 0.08
CA THR A 89 -1.51 -17.23 -0.68
C THR A 89 -1.14 -16.50 -1.97
N LEU A 90 0.13 -16.18 -2.15
CA LEU A 90 0.63 -15.61 -3.39
C LEU A 90 1.47 -16.63 -4.16
N THR A 91 1.01 -17.04 -5.33
CA THR A 91 1.74 -17.96 -6.20
C THR A 91 2.74 -17.21 -7.09
N ARG A 92 3.75 -17.92 -7.62
CA ARG A 92 4.75 -17.33 -8.54
C ARG A 92 4.14 -16.65 -9.76
N LYS A 93 3.04 -17.18 -10.30
CA LYS A 93 2.31 -16.55 -11.42
C LYS A 93 1.64 -15.26 -10.99
N MET A 94 0.97 -15.29 -9.84
CA MET A 94 0.28 -14.12 -9.28
C MET A 94 1.26 -13.06 -8.76
N ALA A 95 2.47 -13.44 -8.35
CA ALA A 95 3.51 -12.52 -7.91
C ALA A 95 3.86 -11.48 -9.00
N LYS A 96 3.92 -11.92 -10.27
CA LYS A 96 4.14 -11.00 -11.40
C LYS A 96 3.00 -9.99 -11.55
N ALA A 97 1.75 -10.46 -11.45
CA ALA A 97 0.58 -9.59 -11.50
C ALA A 97 0.54 -8.62 -10.31
N ALA A 98 0.94 -9.08 -9.11
CA ALA A 98 1.02 -8.22 -7.92
C ALA A 98 2.02 -7.07 -8.10
N VAL A 99 3.20 -7.35 -8.68
CA VAL A 99 4.19 -6.32 -9.00
C VAL A 99 3.63 -5.32 -10.02
N TRP A 100 3.00 -5.80 -11.10
CA TRP A 100 2.39 -4.91 -12.11
C TRP A 100 1.28 -4.03 -11.54
N VAL A 101 0.45 -4.57 -10.65
CA VAL A 101 -0.58 -3.79 -9.95
C VAL A 101 0.06 -2.73 -9.07
N TYR A 102 1.09 -3.11 -8.29
CA TYR A 102 1.80 -2.18 -7.42
C TYR A 102 2.48 -1.04 -8.20
N GLU A 103 3.07 -1.32 -9.37
CA GLU A 103 3.68 -0.30 -10.23
C GLU A 103 2.66 0.71 -10.79
N GLN A 104 1.42 0.27 -11.02
CA GLN A 104 0.34 1.14 -11.52
C GLN A 104 -0.26 2.05 -10.43
N MET A 105 -0.02 1.75 -9.16
CA MET A 105 -0.55 2.56 -8.06
C MET A 105 0.19 3.89 -7.94
N PRO A 106 -0.55 5.01 -7.73
CA PRO A 106 0.06 6.32 -7.48
C PRO A 106 0.74 6.39 -6.11
N GLU A 107 1.73 7.25 -6.00
CA GLU A 107 2.35 7.59 -4.72
C GLU A 107 1.50 8.60 -3.92
N PRO A 108 1.44 8.51 -2.60
CA PRO A 108 2.04 7.50 -1.73
C PRO A 108 1.27 6.17 -1.74
N LYS A 109 1.97 5.05 -1.74
CA LYS A 109 1.37 3.71 -1.80
C LYS A 109 1.88 2.81 -0.68
N PHE A 110 0.98 2.00 -0.15
CA PHE A 110 1.22 1.13 1.00
C PHE A 110 0.86 -0.31 0.66
N VAL A 111 1.50 -1.27 1.32
CA VAL A 111 1.21 -2.69 1.15
C VAL A 111 0.93 -3.33 2.51
N MET A 112 -0.16 -4.08 2.60
CA MET A 112 -0.48 -4.90 3.76
C MET A 112 -0.58 -6.37 3.35
N ALA A 113 -0.04 -7.26 4.18
CA ALA A 113 -0.11 -8.71 3.98
C ALA A 113 -1.04 -9.34 5.02
N MET A 114 -2.11 -9.97 4.56
CA MET A 114 -3.15 -10.57 5.40
C MET A 114 -3.07 -12.09 5.40
N GLY A 115 -2.93 -12.64 6.58
CA GLY A 115 -2.94 -14.07 6.84
C GLY A 115 -1.58 -14.74 6.84
N ALA A 116 -1.47 -15.88 7.50
CA ALA A 116 -0.21 -16.63 7.63
C ALA A 116 0.41 -16.99 6.27
N CYS A 117 -0.41 -17.29 5.27
CA CYS A 117 0.07 -17.59 3.91
C CYS A 117 0.79 -16.41 3.26
N ALA A 118 0.33 -15.18 3.50
CA ALA A 118 0.98 -13.97 2.99
C ALA A 118 2.21 -13.57 3.81
N ILE A 119 2.33 -14.00 5.06
CA ILE A 119 3.46 -13.64 5.92
C ILE A 119 4.69 -14.49 5.62
N ASP A 120 4.53 -15.81 5.67
CA ASP A 120 5.64 -16.77 5.56
C ASP A 120 5.31 -18.04 4.76
N GLY A 121 4.15 -18.08 4.11
CA GLY A 121 3.64 -19.23 3.36
C GLY A 121 2.63 -20.08 4.16
N GLY A 122 2.53 -19.91 5.47
CA GLY A 122 1.59 -20.63 6.33
C GLY A 122 1.69 -22.14 6.18
N ILE A 123 0.56 -22.82 5.93
CA ILE A 123 0.51 -24.28 5.69
C ILE A 123 1.21 -24.70 4.39
N PHE A 124 1.49 -23.76 3.48
CA PHE A 124 2.16 -23.99 2.20
C PHE A 124 3.63 -23.54 2.21
N TRP A 125 4.23 -23.30 3.37
CA TRP A 125 5.57 -22.73 3.53
C TRP A 125 6.66 -23.49 2.73
N ASN A 126 6.50 -24.80 2.55
CA ASN A 126 7.45 -25.66 1.82
C ASN A 126 7.08 -25.85 0.32
N SER A 127 6.11 -25.10 -0.19
CA SER A 127 5.72 -25.22 -1.59
C SER A 127 6.65 -24.44 -2.51
N TYR A 128 7.12 -25.08 -3.59
CA TYR A 128 7.92 -24.41 -4.63
C TYR A 128 7.19 -23.29 -5.36
N ASN A 129 5.86 -23.26 -5.29
CA ASN A 129 5.02 -22.33 -6.04
C ASN A 129 4.63 -21.07 -5.22
N ILE A 130 4.93 -21.02 -3.95
CA ILE A 130 4.57 -19.90 -3.09
C ILE A 130 5.69 -18.86 -3.05
N VAL A 131 5.30 -17.59 -3.10
CA VAL A 131 6.18 -16.42 -2.95
C VAL A 131 5.66 -15.59 -1.78
N ARG A 132 6.55 -15.15 -0.92
CA ARG A 132 6.18 -14.26 0.18
C ARG A 132 6.16 -12.82 -0.33
N PRO A 133 5.10 -12.06 -0.07
CA PRO A 133 5.00 -10.65 -0.47
C PRO A 133 6.21 -9.81 -0.06
N LYS A 134 6.79 -10.05 1.11
CA LYS A 134 7.97 -9.32 1.61
C LYS A 134 9.21 -9.44 0.72
N ASP A 135 9.30 -10.50 -0.09
CA ASP A 135 10.45 -10.73 -0.96
C ASP A 135 10.37 -9.92 -2.26
N ILE A 136 9.18 -9.38 -2.59
CA ILE A 136 8.92 -8.68 -3.84
C ILE A 136 8.32 -7.27 -3.68
N LEU A 137 7.71 -6.97 -2.52
CA LEU A 137 7.01 -5.72 -2.25
C LEU A 137 7.37 -5.17 -0.86
N PRO A 138 7.40 -3.85 -0.67
CA PRO A 138 7.63 -3.22 0.63
C PRO A 138 6.39 -3.33 1.52
N VAL A 139 6.28 -4.39 2.29
CA VAL A 139 5.13 -4.62 3.19
C VAL A 139 5.25 -3.77 4.45
N GLU A 140 4.21 -2.96 4.72
CA GLU A 140 4.11 -2.08 5.88
C GLU A 140 3.62 -2.80 7.13
N ILE A 141 2.59 -3.61 6.98
CA ILE A 141 1.89 -4.26 8.08
C ILE A 141 1.55 -5.70 7.72
N TYR A 142 1.75 -6.57 8.69
CA TYR A 142 1.37 -7.97 8.63
C TYR A 142 0.18 -8.22 9.55
N ILE A 143 -0.85 -8.89 9.05
CA ILE A 143 -2.05 -9.26 9.81
C ILE A 143 -2.02 -10.76 10.06
N PRO A 144 -1.64 -11.23 11.26
CA PRO A 144 -1.54 -12.65 11.54
C PRO A 144 -2.92 -13.29 11.72
N GLY A 145 -3.04 -14.53 11.26
CA GLY A 145 -4.25 -15.35 11.35
C GLY A 145 -4.38 -16.30 10.16
N CYS A 146 -5.29 -17.27 10.26
CA CYS A 146 -5.53 -18.23 9.17
C CYS A 146 -7.01 -18.67 9.15
N PRO A 147 -7.91 -17.79 8.64
CA PRO A 147 -7.78 -16.37 8.36
C PRO A 147 -7.76 -15.49 9.64
N PRO A 148 -7.27 -14.26 9.57
CA PRO A 148 -7.40 -13.31 10.66
C PRO A 148 -8.84 -12.82 10.80
N ARG A 149 -9.26 -12.57 12.04
CA ARG A 149 -10.61 -12.03 12.31
C ARG A 149 -10.76 -10.59 11.80
N PRO A 150 -11.97 -10.15 11.45
CA PRO A 150 -12.25 -8.78 11.01
C PRO A 150 -11.73 -7.69 11.96
N GLU A 151 -11.78 -7.93 13.26
CA GLU A 151 -11.26 -6.98 14.26
C GLU A 151 -9.73 -6.83 14.17
N ALA A 152 -9.02 -7.89 13.78
CA ALA A 152 -7.57 -7.81 13.56
C ALA A 152 -7.25 -6.95 12.33
N VAL A 153 -8.05 -7.06 11.27
CA VAL A 153 -7.94 -6.20 10.08
C VAL A 153 -8.21 -4.74 10.45
N ALA A 154 -9.28 -4.46 11.19
CA ALA A 154 -9.61 -3.12 11.67
C ALA A 154 -8.46 -2.51 12.49
N ARG A 155 -7.88 -3.27 13.41
CA ARG A 155 -6.71 -2.83 14.20
C ARG A 155 -5.49 -2.53 13.33
N ALA A 156 -5.25 -3.34 12.30
CA ALA A 156 -4.14 -3.14 11.37
C ALA A 156 -4.32 -1.84 10.56
N ILE A 157 -5.54 -1.54 10.13
CA ILE A 157 -5.88 -0.28 9.45
C ILE A 157 -5.60 0.92 10.37
N LEU A 158 -6.08 0.88 11.61
CA LEU A 158 -5.81 1.93 12.60
C LEU A 158 -4.31 2.09 12.88
N MET A 159 -3.57 0.98 12.89
CA MET A 159 -2.11 1.01 13.06
C MET A 159 -1.43 1.66 11.85
N LEU A 160 -1.88 1.37 10.62
CA LEU A 160 -1.37 2.03 9.41
C LEU A 160 -1.65 3.53 9.44
N GLN A 161 -2.87 3.93 9.76
CA GLN A 161 -3.27 5.33 9.89
C GLN A 161 -2.37 6.07 10.91
N LYS A 162 -2.09 5.43 12.05
CA LYS A 162 -1.18 5.99 13.06
C LYS A 162 0.23 6.16 12.50
N ARG A 163 0.78 5.16 11.81
CA ARG A 163 2.12 5.24 11.18
C ARG A 163 2.20 6.35 10.13
N ILE A 164 1.15 6.51 9.32
CA ILE A 164 1.09 7.58 8.32
C ILE A 164 1.10 8.95 9.01
N ARG A 165 0.28 9.16 10.03
CA ARG A 165 0.22 10.41 10.80
C ARG A 165 1.53 10.73 11.52
N GLU A 166 2.26 9.73 11.96
CA GLU A 166 3.59 9.88 12.57
C GLU A 166 4.72 10.07 11.52
N GLY A 167 4.40 9.97 10.24
CA GLY A 167 5.38 10.06 9.14
C GLY A 167 6.37 8.89 9.09
N LYS A 168 6.03 7.75 9.70
CA LYS A 168 6.89 6.56 9.79
C LYS A 168 6.59 5.51 8.74
N ALA A 169 5.54 5.68 7.94
CA ALA A 169 5.18 4.72 6.90
C ALA A 169 6.21 4.73 5.77
N ILE A 170 6.56 3.53 5.27
CA ILE A 170 7.57 3.35 4.21
C ILE A 170 7.11 4.03 2.92
N GLY A 171 5.83 3.89 2.60
CA GLY A 171 5.23 4.47 1.40
C GLY A 171 5.16 6.01 1.38
N LEU A 172 5.48 6.70 2.49
CA LEU A 172 5.63 8.15 2.54
C LEU A 172 7.02 8.64 2.17
N LYS A 173 7.98 7.74 2.02
CA LYS A 173 9.35 8.08 1.60
C LYS A 173 9.37 8.23 0.08
N ILE A 174 9.01 9.40 -0.37
CA ILE A 174 9.13 9.86 -1.76
C ILE A 174 10.45 10.59 -1.93
#